data_49190c074164a5e6470fcd17a2e7036f
#
_entry.id   49190c074164a5e6470fcd17a2e7036f
#
_cell.length_a   1.000
_cell.length_b   1.000
_cell.length_c   1.000
_cell.angle_alpha   90.00
_cell.angle_beta   90.00
_cell.angle_gamma   90.00
#
_symmetry.space_group_name_H-M   'P 1'
#
loop_
_entity.id
_entity.type
_entity.pdbx_description
1 polymer ?
#
loop_
_entity_poly.entity_id
_entity_poly.type
_entity_poly.pdbx_seq_one_letter_code
_entity_poly.pdbx_strand_id
1 'polypeptide(L)'
;MPSIATWIRQCDEHWFTDIFSRHLDLTVHNARLHPVDLAKMDALLLSGGGDISLPFLRQQVAMPSLIVDTDCARDEWEFKAVGAILLADKPLLAICRGLQVLNVAMGGTLHIDIPDHDVAETQNIQVLRHSSTATHRFAAVNSSHHQALEKLADGIEVEAWSASDGIVEQARLRGHDFAIGVQYHPERHPLYLSLFDDFFARVRNAG
;
A
#
# COMPACT_ATOMS: atom_id res chain seq x y z
N MET A 1 -4.01 21.99 9.62
CA MET A 1 -3.16 21.37 8.62
C MET A 1 -3.71 19.97 8.39
N PRO A 2 -3.95 19.58 7.15
CA PRO A 2 -4.39 18.21 6.85
C PRO A 2 -3.39 17.20 7.38
N SER A 3 -3.89 16.05 7.83
CA SER A 3 -3.13 15.07 8.63
C SER A 3 -3.23 13.67 8.02
N ILE A 4 -2.08 12.98 7.98
CA ILE A 4 -1.94 11.64 7.42
C ILE A 4 -1.56 10.67 8.52
N ALA A 5 -2.35 9.62 8.72
CA ALA A 5 -1.96 8.49 9.56
C ALA A 5 -1.08 7.52 8.78
N THR A 6 -0.08 6.96 9.42
CA THR A 6 0.78 5.93 8.83
C THR A 6 1.43 5.06 9.91
N TRP A 7 1.98 3.91 9.48
CA TRP A 7 2.92 3.12 10.26
C TRP A 7 4.14 2.84 9.39
N ILE A 8 5.19 3.66 9.55
CA ILE A 8 6.45 3.49 8.82
C ILE A 8 7.48 2.89 9.77
N ARG A 9 8.12 1.80 9.36
CA ARG A 9 9.20 1.15 10.13
C ARG A 9 10.43 2.07 10.16
N GLN A 10 11.22 1.97 11.22
CA GLN A 10 12.43 2.79 11.37
C GLN A 10 13.42 2.62 10.21
N CYS A 11 13.58 1.41 9.71
CA CYS A 11 14.46 1.13 8.57
C CYS A 11 13.98 1.77 7.27
N ASP A 12 12.68 2.06 7.13
CA ASP A 12 12.07 2.59 5.91
C ASP A 12 11.89 4.13 5.95
N GLU A 13 12.09 4.79 7.10
CA GLU A 13 11.86 6.23 7.27
C GLU A 13 12.64 7.09 6.26
N HIS A 14 13.85 6.68 5.93
CA HIS A 14 14.71 7.42 5.01
C HIS A 14 14.11 7.54 3.58
N TRP A 15 13.32 6.55 3.13
CA TRP A 15 12.64 6.59 1.84
C TRP A 15 11.55 7.66 1.77
N PHE A 16 10.90 7.95 2.88
CA PHE A 16 9.80 8.92 2.96
C PHE A 16 10.24 10.33 3.30
N THR A 17 11.47 10.52 3.82
CA THR A 17 11.97 11.83 4.29
C THR A 17 11.89 12.89 3.20
N ASP A 18 12.42 12.61 2.00
CA ASP A 18 12.43 13.57 0.90
C ASP A 18 11.02 13.86 0.37
N ILE A 19 10.13 12.86 0.38
CA ILE A 19 8.74 12.99 -0.05
C ILE A 19 8.00 13.95 0.87
N PHE A 20 8.02 13.70 2.17
CA PHE A 20 7.30 14.55 3.14
C PHE A 20 7.91 15.94 3.28
N SER A 21 9.23 16.09 3.14
CA SER A 21 9.90 17.40 3.23
C SER A 21 9.43 18.41 2.16
N ARG A 22 8.87 17.93 1.06
CA ARG A 22 8.28 18.77 -0.01
C ARG A 22 6.88 19.26 0.28
N HIS A 23 6.23 18.74 1.35
CA HIS A 23 4.82 18.97 1.68
C HIS A 23 4.66 19.41 3.14
N LEU A 24 5.35 20.51 3.53
CA LEU A 24 5.37 21.04 4.91
C LEU A 24 4.02 21.59 5.40
N ASP A 25 3.05 21.69 4.51
CA ASP A 25 1.66 22.02 4.80
C ASP A 25 0.81 20.82 5.28
N LEU A 26 1.39 19.61 5.32
CA LEU A 26 0.79 18.39 5.81
C LEU A 26 1.43 17.95 7.13
N THR A 27 0.67 17.29 7.98
CA THR A 27 1.19 16.66 9.21
C THR A 27 1.12 15.15 9.07
N VAL A 28 2.24 14.46 9.31
CA VAL A 28 2.32 13.00 9.27
C VAL A 28 2.41 12.43 10.69
N HIS A 29 1.48 11.54 11.02
CA HIS A 29 1.40 10.86 12.32
C HIS A 29 1.79 9.40 12.17
N ASN A 30 3.00 9.04 12.60
CA ASN A 30 3.48 7.66 12.58
C ASN A 30 3.04 6.92 13.86
N ALA A 31 2.08 6.00 13.72
CA ALA A 31 1.51 5.24 14.82
C ALA A 31 2.51 4.30 15.50
N ARG A 32 3.62 3.96 14.85
CA ARG A 32 4.75 3.27 15.50
C ARG A 32 5.35 4.08 16.65
N LEU A 33 5.35 5.42 16.55
CA LEU A 33 5.98 6.31 17.52
C LEU A 33 5.02 6.78 18.61
N HIS A 34 3.77 7.04 18.23
CA HIS A 34 2.76 7.62 19.15
C HIS A 34 1.36 7.12 18.81
N PRO A 35 0.45 7.02 19.79
CA PRO A 35 -0.95 6.74 19.50
C PRO A 35 -1.56 7.76 18.53
N VAL A 36 -2.31 7.29 17.54
CA VAL A 36 -2.98 8.12 16.53
C VAL A 36 -4.49 7.98 16.65
N ASP A 37 -5.18 9.11 16.79
CA ASP A 37 -6.65 9.17 16.75
C ASP A 37 -7.13 9.17 15.30
N LEU A 38 -7.50 8.01 14.77
CA LEU A 38 -7.89 7.82 13.37
C LEU A 38 -9.10 8.69 12.97
N ALA A 39 -9.99 9.04 13.90
CA ALA A 39 -11.15 9.87 13.61
C ALA A 39 -10.75 11.30 13.19
N LYS A 40 -9.58 11.77 13.63
CA LYS A 40 -9.04 13.11 13.31
C LYS A 40 -8.11 13.12 12.10
N MET A 41 -7.80 11.98 11.52
CA MET A 41 -6.92 11.90 10.35
C MET A 41 -7.69 12.16 9.07
N ASP A 42 -7.08 12.84 8.14
CA ASP A 42 -7.66 13.19 6.84
C ASP A 42 -7.30 12.16 5.75
N ALA A 43 -6.30 11.32 5.99
CA ALA A 43 -5.87 10.28 5.07
C ALA A 43 -5.10 9.14 5.76
N LEU A 44 -4.92 8.04 5.04
CA LEU A 44 -4.08 6.91 5.44
C LEU A 44 -3.03 6.59 4.38
N LEU A 45 -1.77 6.47 4.81
CA LEU A 45 -0.68 5.90 4.03
C LEU A 45 -0.26 4.56 4.65
N LEU A 46 -0.48 3.46 3.96
CA LEU A 46 0.03 2.13 4.32
C LEU A 46 1.36 1.91 3.62
N SER A 47 2.45 1.79 4.36
CA SER A 47 3.79 1.56 3.82
C SER A 47 4.10 0.07 3.60
N GLY A 48 5.17 -0.21 2.87
CA GLY A 48 5.74 -1.55 2.73
C GLY A 48 6.24 -2.15 4.05
N GLY A 49 6.76 -3.38 4.01
CA GLY A 49 7.31 -4.07 5.18
C GLY A 49 7.23 -5.57 5.09
N GLY A 50 7.45 -6.26 6.20
CA GLY A 50 7.32 -7.71 6.31
C GLY A 50 5.87 -8.20 6.19
N ASP A 51 5.66 -9.49 6.35
CA ASP A 51 4.39 -10.14 6.05
C ASP A 51 3.28 -9.81 7.05
N ILE A 52 2.03 -9.98 6.61
CA ILE A 52 0.87 -9.96 7.49
C ILE A 52 0.89 -11.21 8.37
N SER A 53 0.75 -11.03 9.68
CA SER A 53 0.74 -12.13 10.65
C SER A 53 -0.44 -13.09 10.41
N LEU A 54 -0.21 -14.37 10.60
CA LEU A 54 -1.19 -15.45 10.37
C LEU A 54 -2.60 -15.18 10.94
N PRO A 55 -2.77 -14.64 12.17
CA PRO A 55 -4.10 -14.39 12.72
C PRO A 55 -4.95 -13.39 11.92
N PHE A 56 -4.32 -12.54 11.09
CA PHE A 56 -5.00 -11.55 10.27
C PHE A 56 -5.30 -12.04 8.85
N LEU A 57 -4.63 -13.10 8.40
CA LEU A 57 -4.91 -13.72 7.10
C LEU A 57 -6.25 -14.46 7.15
N ARG A 58 -7.13 -14.18 6.20
CA ARG A 58 -8.46 -14.81 6.07
C ARG A 58 -8.43 -16.07 5.20
N GLN A 59 -7.32 -16.81 5.28
CA GLN A 59 -7.08 -18.00 4.47
C GLN A 59 -6.28 -19.04 5.26
N GLN A 60 -6.37 -20.30 4.84
CA GLN A 60 -5.49 -21.34 5.34
C GLN A 60 -4.13 -21.23 4.64
N VAL A 61 -3.06 -21.23 5.41
CA VAL A 61 -1.69 -21.19 4.91
C VAL A 61 -1.08 -22.57 5.05
N ALA A 62 -0.80 -23.21 3.92
CA ALA A 62 -0.26 -24.59 3.91
C ALA A 62 1.13 -24.68 4.55
N MET A 63 1.97 -23.66 4.38
CA MET A 63 3.32 -23.58 4.92
C MET A 63 3.49 -22.29 5.75
N PRO A 64 3.11 -22.28 7.05
CA PRO A 64 3.21 -21.10 7.91
C PRO A 64 4.63 -20.54 8.04
N SER A 65 5.66 -21.35 7.81
CA SER A 65 7.08 -20.96 7.85
C SER A 65 7.48 -19.98 6.71
N LEU A 66 6.64 -19.82 5.69
CA LEU A 66 6.84 -18.83 4.64
C LEU A 66 6.40 -17.41 5.06
N ILE A 67 5.67 -17.28 6.17
CA ILE A 67 5.29 -15.99 6.74
C ILE A 67 6.44 -15.51 7.62
N VAL A 68 7.08 -14.41 7.25
CA VAL A 68 8.29 -13.89 7.88
C VAL A 68 8.19 -12.41 8.23
N ASP A 69 9.04 -11.93 9.14
CA ASP A 69 9.16 -10.51 9.55
C ASP A 69 7.82 -9.87 9.95
N THR A 70 6.99 -10.62 10.69
CA THR A 70 5.65 -10.18 11.09
C THR A 70 5.65 -9.22 12.28
N ASP A 71 4.66 -8.32 12.32
CA ASP A 71 4.40 -7.41 13.44
C ASP A 71 2.88 -7.36 13.72
N CYS A 72 2.43 -8.15 14.71
CA CYS A 72 1.01 -8.21 15.08
C CYS A 72 0.45 -6.87 15.58
N ALA A 73 1.26 -6.03 16.22
CA ALA A 73 0.80 -4.72 16.71
C ALA A 73 0.53 -3.77 15.53
N ARG A 74 1.40 -3.80 14.54
CA ARG A 74 1.24 -3.10 13.27
C ARG A 74 -0.01 -3.58 12.54
N ASP A 75 -0.18 -4.90 12.40
CA ASP A 75 -1.35 -5.48 11.73
C ASP A 75 -2.64 -5.03 12.41
N GLU A 76 -2.73 -5.17 13.74
CA GLU A 76 -3.91 -4.74 14.50
C GLU A 76 -4.26 -3.27 14.24
N TRP A 77 -3.25 -2.40 14.23
CA TRP A 77 -3.45 -0.99 13.96
C TRP A 77 -3.87 -0.72 12.51
N GLU A 78 -3.16 -1.30 11.52
CA GLU A 78 -3.43 -1.05 10.10
C GLU A 78 -4.80 -1.57 9.66
N PHE A 79 -5.22 -2.75 10.13
CA PHE A 79 -6.57 -3.27 9.82
C PHE A 79 -7.67 -2.37 10.38
N LYS A 80 -7.49 -1.82 11.59
CA LYS A 80 -8.41 -0.83 12.15
C LYS A 80 -8.39 0.48 11.36
N ALA A 81 -7.20 0.94 10.95
CA ALA A 81 -7.03 2.17 10.20
C ALA A 81 -7.71 2.09 8.82
N VAL A 82 -7.54 0.98 8.09
CA VAL A 82 -8.24 0.74 6.82
C VAL A 82 -9.76 0.86 7.03
N GLY A 83 -10.33 0.17 8.01
CA GLY A 83 -11.77 0.22 8.27
C GLY A 83 -12.26 1.64 8.58
N ALA A 84 -11.53 2.38 9.40
CA ALA A 84 -11.91 3.75 9.79
C ALA A 84 -11.85 4.73 8.62
N ILE A 85 -10.78 4.68 7.82
CA ILE A 85 -10.56 5.59 6.70
C ILE A 85 -11.52 5.31 5.55
N LEU A 86 -11.75 4.04 5.20
CA LEU A 86 -12.70 3.68 4.15
C LEU A 86 -14.16 4.03 4.53
N LEU A 87 -14.55 3.81 5.80
CA LEU A 87 -15.88 4.20 6.29
C LEU A 87 -16.11 5.72 6.21
N ALA A 88 -15.06 6.50 6.39
CA ALA A 88 -15.10 7.96 6.32
C ALA A 88 -14.89 8.53 4.90
N ASP A 89 -14.74 7.67 3.88
CA ASP A 89 -14.46 8.02 2.48
C ASP A 89 -13.23 8.93 2.32
N LYS A 90 -12.19 8.69 3.12
CA LYS A 90 -10.96 9.49 3.13
C LYS A 90 -9.88 8.87 2.24
N PRO A 91 -8.96 9.68 1.67
CA PRO A 91 -7.89 9.20 0.80
C PRO A 91 -7.02 8.13 1.45
N LEU A 92 -6.72 7.08 0.69
CA LEU A 92 -5.85 5.98 1.08
C LEU A 92 -4.84 5.67 -0.02
N LEU A 93 -3.55 5.71 0.31
CA LEU A 93 -2.46 5.19 -0.52
C LEU A 93 -1.85 3.97 0.16
N ALA A 94 -1.79 2.84 -0.55
CA ALA A 94 -1.30 1.57 -0.03
C ALA A 94 -0.11 1.05 -0.86
N ILE A 95 1.04 0.83 -0.22
CA ILE A 95 2.31 0.48 -0.86
C ILE A 95 2.73 -0.93 -0.47
N CYS A 96 3.00 -1.79 -1.44
CA CYS A 96 3.50 -3.15 -1.31
C CYS A 96 2.66 -3.96 -0.30
N ARG A 97 3.18 -4.23 0.89
CA ARG A 97 2.41 -4.84 1.97
C ARG A 97 1.11 -4.07 2.28
N GLY A 98 1.11 -2.74 2.14
CA GLY A 98 -0.09 -1.93 2.33
C GLY A 98 -1.23 -2.31 1.37
N LEU A 99 -0.94 -2.59 0.09
CA LEU A 99 -1.93 -3.11 -0.86
C LEU A 99 -2.46 -4.47 -0.43
N GLN A 100 -1.59 -5.33 0.11
CA GLN A 100 -1.97 -6.65 0.63
C GLN A 100 -2.89 -6.49 1.85
N VAL A 101 -2.57 -5.60 2.79
CA VAL A 101 -3.42 -5.26 3.95
C VAL A 101 -4.79 -4.75 3.50
N LEU A 102 -4.85 -3.85 2.52
CA LEU A 102 -6.11 -3.35 1.98
C LEU A 102 -6.97 -4.50 1.43
N ASN A 103 -6.39 -5.37 0.61
CA ASN A 103 -7.10 -6.52 0.03
C ASN A 103 -7.62 -7.48 1.12
N VAL A 104 -6.77 -7.87 2.07
CA VAL A 104 -7.13 -8.83 3.14
C VAL A 104 -8.14 -8.22 4.11
N ALA A 105 -8.01 -6.94 4.47
CA ALA A 105 -8.97 -6.24 5.33
C ALA A 105 -10.39 -6.27 4.73
N MET A 106 -10.48 -6.18 3.41
CA MET A 106 -11.75 -6.24 2.67
C MET A 106 -12.21 -7.67 2.32
N GLY A 107 -11.47 -8.72 2.69
CA GLY A 107 -11.88 -10.12 2.54
C GLY A 107 -11.23 -10.87 1.38
N GLY A 108 -10.21 -10.30 0.76
CA GLY A 108 -9.36 -10.97 -0.22
C GLY A 108 -8.34 -11.92 0.40
N THR A 109 -7.55 -12.60 -0.45
CA THR A 109 -6.48 -13.52 -0.06
C THR A 109 -5.17 -13.18 -0.76
N LEU A 110 -4.07 -13.82 -0.33
CA LEU A 110 -2.72 -13.61 -0.87
C LEU A 110 -2.12 -14.91 -1.41
N HIS A 111 -1.38 -14.82 -2.50
CA HIS A 111 -0.30 -15.74 -2.78
C HIS A 111 0.78 -15.54 -1.72
N ILE A 112 1.05 -16.57 -0.94
CA ILE A 112 1.96 -16.47 0.22
C ILE A 112 3.43 -16.45 -0.20
N ASP A 113 3.73 -17.02 -1.36
CA ASP A 113 5.07 -17.01 -1.94
C ASP A 113 4.95 -17.09 -3.45
N ILE A 114 5.58 -16.14 -4.14
CA ILE A 114 5.68 -16.08 -5.59
C ILE A 114 7.14 -15.92 -6.02
N PRO A 115 7.58 -16.56 -7.10
CA PRO A 115 8.94 -16.40 -7.60
C PRO A 115 9.12 -15.08 -8.35
N ASP A 116 10.37 -14.67 -8.53
CA ASP A 116 10.82 -13.64 -9.48
C ASP A 116 10.29 -12.22 -9.27
N HIS A 117 9.80 -11.91 -8.06
CA HIS A 117 9.32 -10.57 -7.69
C HIS A 117 10.17 -9.88 -6.60
N ASP A 118 11.13 -10.56 -6.00
CA ASP A 118 12.12 -9.96 -5.08
C ASP A 118 13.47 -9.82 -5.77
N VAL A 119 13.50 -9.08 -6.90
CA VAL A 119 14.65 -9.04 -7.82
C VAL A 119 15.23 -7.65 -8.04
N ALA A 120 14.51 -6.59 -7.70
CA ALA A 120 14.95 -5.23 -8.01
C ALA A 120 14.37 -4.18 -7.05
N GLU A 121 15.06 -3.91 -5.98
CA GLU A 121 14.62 -2.99 -4.92
C GLU A 121 14.39 -1.54 -5.42
N THR A 122 15.25 -1.05 -6.33
CA THR A 122 15.21 0.33 -6.85
C THR A 122 15.21 0.43 -8.37
N GLN A 123 15.45 -0.65 -9.08
CA GLN A 123 15.52 -0.65 -10.55
C GLN A 123 14.14 -0.94 -11.15
N ASN A 124 13.70 -0.10 -12.09
CA ASN A 124 12.41 -0.25 -12.75
C ASN A 124 12.50 -1.23 -13.93
N ILE A 125 12.59 -2.53 -13.64
CA ILE A 125 12.77 -3.59 -14.64
C ILE A 125 11.52 -4.44 -14.87
N GLN A 126 10.55 -4.41 -13.96
CA GLN A 126 9.31 -5.18 -14.10
C GLN A 126 8.33 -4.44 -15.01
N VAL A 127 8.14 -4.95 -16.23
CA VAL A 127 7.25 -4.36 -17.22
C VAL A 127 5.80 -4.56 -16.85
N LEU A 128 4.98 -3.51 -16.99
CA LEU A 128 3.56 -3.54 -16.67
C LEU A 128 2.67 -3.58 -17.90
N ARG A 129 1.51 -4.24 -17.77
CA ARG A 129 0.32 -4.07 -18.62
C ARG A 129 -0.72 -3.32 -17.83
N HIS A 130 -1.44 -2.39 -18.47
CA HIS A 130 -2.42 -1.54 -17.82
C HIS A 130 -3.83 -1.80 -18.35
N SER A 131 -4.82 -1.66 -17.46
CA SER A 131 -6.22 -1.55 -17.86
C SER A 131 -6.45 -0.24 -18.63
N SER A 132 -7.57 -0.13 -19.34
CA SER A 132 -7.96 1.13 -20.00
C SER A 132 -8.27 2.25 -18.99
N THR A 133 -8.62 1.91 -17.75
CA THR A 133 -9.04 2.79 -16.68
C THR A 133 -7.90 3.16 -15.71
N ALA A 134 -6.68 2.65 -15.93
CA ALA A 134 -5.54 2.93 -15.05
C ALA A 134 -5.26 4.42 -14.92
N THR A 135 -5.20 4.89 -13.68
CA THR A 135 -4.99 6.31 -13.33
C THR A 135 -3.52 6.71 -13.43
N HIS A 136 -2.62 5.81 -13.02
CA HIS A 136 -1.18 5.99 -13.14
C HIS A 136 -0.61 4.90 -14.05
N ARG A 137 0.25 5.30 -15.00
CA ARG A 137 0.79 4.40 -16.02
C ARG A 137 2.31 4.49 -16.09
N PHE A 138 2.97 3.53 -15.46
CA PHE A 138 4.42 3.38 -15.51
C PHE A 138 4.76 2.19 -16.41
N ALA A 139 5.65 2.38 -17.38
CA ALA A 139 6.02 1.31 -18.32
C ALA A 139 6.68 0.12 -17.62
N ALA A 140 7.52 0.40 -16.63
CA ALA A 140 8.15 -0.59 -15.78
C ALA A 140 8.30 -0.03 -14.36
N VAL A 141 8.33 -0.94 -13.36
CA VAL A 141 8.42 -0.62 -11.93
C VAL A 141 9.53 -1.44 -11.26
N ASN A 142 9.91 -1.02 -10.04
CA ASN A 142 10.73 -1.87 -9.17
C ASN A 142 9.90 -3.02 -8.59
N SER A 143 10.56 -4.06 -8.09
CA SER A 143 9.91 -5.25 -7.55
C SER A 143 10.73 -5.82 -6.40
N SER A 144 10.16 -5.75 -5.19
CA SER A 144 10.80 -6.24 -3.97
C SER A 144 9.73 -6.81 -3.04
N HIS A 145 9.12 -7.92 -3.46
CA HIS A 145 8.09 -8.64 -2.71
C HIS A 145 8.05 -10.11 -3.09
N HIS A 146 7.67 -10.97 -2.16
CA HIS A 146 7.45 -12.40 -2.41
C HIS A 146 6.01 -12.82 -2.21
N GLN A 147 5.13 -11.89 -1.79
CA GLN A 147 3.68 -12.10 -1.69
C GLN A 147 2.94 -11.19 -2.66
N ALA A 148 1.75 -11.62 -3.06
CA ALA A 148 0.89 -10.86 -3.98
C ALA A 148 -0.59 -11.12 -3.71
N LEU A 149 -1.47 -10.30 -4.29
CA LEU A 149 -2.91 -10.54 -4.26
C LEU A 149 -3.25 -11.83 -5.03
N GLU A 150 -4.03 -12.73 -4.39
CA GLU A 150 -4.57 -13.94 -5.01
C GLU A 150 -6.05 -13.72 -5.36
N LYS A 151 -6.93 -13.82 -4.36
CA LYS A 151 -8.34 -13.46 -4.51
C LYS A 151 -8.52 -12.00 -4.19
N LEU A 152 -9.06 -11.26 -5.14
CA LEU A 152 -9.39 -9.86 -4.91
C LEU A 152 -10.62 -9.73 -4.03
N ALA A 153 -10.59 -8.79 -3.10
CA ALA A 153 -11.77 -8.40 -2.35
C ALA A 153 -12.80 -7.71 -3.25
N ASP A 154 -14.08 -7.77 -2.85
CA ASP A 154 -15.14 -7.09 -3.56
C ASP A 154 -14.88 -5.58 -3.65
N GLY A 155 -15.02 -5.03 -4.85
CA GLY A 155 -14.77 -3.61 -5.11
C GLY A 155 -13.33 -3.29 -5.51
N ILE A 156 -12.35 -4.17 -5.32
CA ILE A 156 -11.00 -3.97 -5.84
C ILE A 156 -11.00 -4.12 -7.38
N GLU A 157 -10.56 -3.08 -8.05
CA GLU A 157 -10.42 -3.00 -9.51
C GLU A 157 -8.94 -2.92 -9.88
N VAL A 158 -8.46 -3.87 -10.69
CA VAL A 158 -7.06 -3.91 -11.09
C VAL A 158 -6.78 -2.89 -12.17
N GLU A 159 -5.75 -2.09 -11.98
CA GLU A 159 -5.28 -1.08 -12.93
C GLU A 159 -4.04 -1.50 -13.69
N ALA A 160 -3.15 -2.31 -13.07
CA ALA A 160 -1.97 -2.83 -13.75
C ALA A 160 -1.58 -4.22 -13.25
N TRP A 161 -0.95 -4.98 -14.16
CA TRP A 161 -0.41 -6.33 -13.92
C TRP A 161 1.04 -6.39 -14.40
N SER A 162 1.83 -7.24 -13.77
CA SER A 162 3.10 -7.71 -14.34
C SER A 162 2.85 -8.32 -15.74
N ALA A 163 3.64 -7.92 -16.72
CA ALA A 163 3.49 -8.40 -18.10
C ALA A 163 3.91 -9.87 -18.25
N SER A 164 4.79 -10.37 -17.36
CA SER A 164 5.35 -11.74 -17.43
C SER A 164 4.36 -12.80 -16.97
N ASP A 165 3.66 -12.56 -15.85
CA ASP A 165 2.89 -13.60 -15.15
C ASP A 165 1.48 -13.17 -14.73
N GLY A 166 1.16 -11.87 -14.85
CA GLY A 166 -0.17 -11.36 -14.55
C GLY A 166 -0.41 -11.06 -13.07
N ILE A 167 0.62 -11.07 -12.23
CA ILE A 167 0.53 -10.61 -10.84
C ILE A 167 0.03 -9.17 -10.79
N VAL A 168 -0.87 -8.89 -9.86
CA VAL A 168 -1.45 -7.54 -9.67
C VAL A 168 -0.41 -6.60 -9.11
N GLU A 169 -0.14 -5.52 -9.83
CA GLU A 169 0.86 -4.51 -9.48
C GLU A 169 0.24 -3.16 -9.08
N GLN A 170 -0.98 -2.89 -9.53
CA GLN A 170 -1.72 -1.70 -9.15
C GLN A 170 -3.22 -1.97 -9.16
N ALA A 171 -3.90 -1.50 -8.13
CA ALA A 171 -5.34 -1.63 -7.99
C ALA A 171 -5.92 -0.41 -7.28
N ARG A 172 -7.23 -0.19 -7.46
CA ARG A 172 -7.99 0.83 -6.73
C ARG A 172 -9.26 0.23 -6.14
N LEU A 173 -9.82 0.90 -5.14
CA LEU A 173 -11.14 0.58 -4.63
C LEU A 173 -12.19 1.38 -5.42
N ARG A 174 -13.08 0.67 -6.10
CA ARG A 174 -14.17 1.26 -6.84
C ARG A 174 -15.15 1.97 -5.91
N GLY A 175 -15.61 3.15 -6.32
CA GLY A 175 -16.56 3.95 -5.53
C GLY A 175 -15.90 4.84 -4.47
N HIS A 176 -14.58 4.76 -4.29
CA HIS A 176 -13.78 5.67 -3.49
C HIS A 176 -13.13 6.75 -4.36
N ASP A 177 -13.10 8.00 -3.88
CA ASP A 177 -12.47 9.10 -4.63
C ASP A 177 -10.96 8.85 -4.81
N PHE A 178 -10.29 8.40 -3.75
CA PHE A 178 -8.88 8.00 -3.80
C PHE A 178 -8.58 6.87 -2.80
N ALA A 179 -8.60 5.64 -3.27
CA ALA A 179 -8.07 4.48 -2.55
C ALA A 179 -7.29 3.62 -3.55
N ILE A 180 -6.00 3.88 -3.65
CA ILE A 180 -5.08 3.26 -4.62
C ILE A 180 -4.06 2.43 -3.87
N GLY A 181 -3.80 1.24 -4.37
CA GLY A 181 -2.73 0.38 -3.90
C GLY A 181 -1.79 -0.02 -5.03
N VAL A 182 -0.50 -0.03 -4.74
CA VAL A 182 0.57 -0.46 -5.64
C VAL A 182 1.43 -1.53 -4.98
N GLN A 183 1.83 -2.55 -5.73
CA GLN A 183 2.66 -3.63 -5.20
C GLN A 183 4.16 -3.26 -5.22
N TYR A 184 4.56 -2.41 -6.15
CA TYR A 184 5.90 -1.83 -6.21
C TYR A 184 6.11 -0.73 -5.15
N HIS A 185 7.34 -0.21 -5.04
CA HIS A 185 7.78 0.76 -4.04
C HIS A 185 7.98 2.15 -4.67
N PRO A 186 6.94 3.01 -4.75
CA PRO A 186 7.04 4.33 -5.35
C PRO A 186 7.91 5.30 -4.54
N GLU A 187 8.09 5.06 -3.24
CA GLU A 187 8.94 5.87 -2.37
C GLU A 187 10.44 5.76 -2.69
N ARG A 188 10.83 4.75 -3.49
CA ARG A 188 12.24 4.46 -3.76
C ARG A 188 12.77 5.06 -5.06
N HIS A 189 11.93 5.74 -5.86
CA HIS A 189 12.37 6.31 -7.13
C HIS A 189 11.54 7.54 -7.54
N PRO A 190 12.16 8.64 -8.03
CA PRO A 190 11.46 9.88 -8.38
C PRO A 190 10.48 9.78 -9.54
N LEU A 191 10.53 8.72 -10.34
CA LEU A 191 9.56 8.43 -11.42
C LEU A 191 8.11 8.45 -10.92
N TYR A 192 7.89 8.08 -9.66
CA TYR A 192 6.56 7.88 -9.08
C TYR A 192 6.01 9.08 -8.31
N LEU A 193 6.69 10.23 -8.33
CA LEU A 193 6.26 11.43 -7.58
C LEU A 193 4.83 11.86 -7.92
N SER A 194 4.39 11.67 -9.17
CA SER A 194 3.01 11.99 -9.59
C SER A 194 1.95 11.21 -8.80
N LEU A 195 2.23 9.99 -8.34
CA LEU A 195 1.33 9.22 -7.48
C LEU A 195 1.20 9.87 -6.10
N PHE A 196 2.31 10.31 -5.50
CA PHE A 196 2.30 11.02 -4.23
C PHE A 196 1.66 12.40 -4.35
N ASP A 197 1.93 13.14 -5.45
CA ASP A 197 1.35 14.46 -5.68
C ASP A 197 -0.19 14.38 -5.78
N ASP A 198 -0.72 13.35 -6.47
CA ASP A 198 -2.16 13.12 -6.53
C ASP A 198 -2.74 12.75 -5.16
N PHE A 199 -2.11 11.83 -4.43
CA PHE A 199 -2.50 11.50 -3.06
C PHE A 199 -2.55 12.76 -2.16
N PHE A 200 -1.48 13.55 -2.11
CA PHE A 200 -1.42 14.75 -1.27
C PHE A 200 -2.41 15.84 -1.71
N ALA A 201 -2.72 15.94 -3.00
CA ALA A 201 -3.78 16.83 -3.47
C ALA A 201 -5.14 16.41 -2.90
N ARG A 202 -5.44 15.10 -2.85
CA ARG A 202 -6.69 14.58 -2.24
C ARG A 202 -6.73 14.83 -0.74
N VAL A 203 -5.60 14.62 -0.03
CA VAL A 203 -5.50 14.90 1.41
C VAL A 203 -5.85 16.37 1.71
N ARG A 204 -5.37 17.31 0.90
CA ARG A 204 -5.68 18.75 1.08
C ARG A 204 -7.15 19.08 0.89
N ASN A 205 -7.83 18.33 0.04
CA ASN A 205 -9.25 18.56 -0.27
C ASN A 205 -10.19 17.82 0.70
N ALA A 206 -9.69 16.90 1.51
CA ALA A 206 -10.47 16.11 2.48
C ALA A 206 -10.56 16.77 3.87
N GLY A 207 -9.73 17.82 4.14
CA GLY A 207 -9.62 18.52 5.42
C GLY A 207 -10.48 19.78 5.54
#